data_57d80effcc1036ec9e54e8ef3ded6e67
#
_entry.id   57d80effcc1036ec9e54e8ef3ded6e67
#
_cell.length_a   1.000
_cell.length_b   1.000
_cell.length_c   1.000
_cell.angle_alpha   90.00
_cell.angle_beta   90.00
_cell.angle_gamma   90.00
#
_symmetry.space_group_name_H-M   'P 1'
#
loop_
_entity.id
_entity.type
_entity.pdbx_description
1 polymer ?
#
loop_
_entity_poly.entity_id
_entity_poly.type
_entity_poly.pdbx_seq_one_letter_code
_entity_poly.pdbx_strand_id
1 'polypeptide(L)'
;MEDYQKRPGSYKSLKAYQKSECVYDITYYFVEHFLDRGHDRTADQMQQAARSGKQNIVEGYSDAEGSSASHHKLTVIAKGSLEELLEDYEDYLRVHHLERWGLKHPKYIACIPLFQKHNDSEWYRRQIENRSDEDIANIAIIVIHQTLALLRGLIDRIDRKFLEEGGIKEQRYQARVNYRNHQRNNQIDNQINNQRGVRESRDSREIREFPNDPNRPNNPNRPNDPNDPNGPTPPNNSKPHS
;
A
#
# COMPACT_ATOMS: atom_id res chain seq x y z
N MET A 1 0.15 28.13 0.48
CA MET A 1 0.89 26.92 0.85
C MET A 1 0.08 25.75 0.36
N GLU A 2 0.48 25.16 -0.77
CA GLU A 2 -0.19 23.99 -1.32
C GLU A 2 -0.10 22.84 -0.33
N ASP A 3 -1.18 22.10 -0.23
CA ASP A 3 -1.44 21.01 0.71
C ASP A 3 -0.48 19.83 0.47
N TYR A 4 0.76 19.96 0.94
CA TYR A 4 1.80 18.90 0.91
C TYR A 4 1.37 17.65 1.73
N GLN A 5 0.22 17.74 2.40
CA GLN A 5 -0.21 16.79 3.43
C GLN A 5 -1.02 15.61 2.90
N LYS A 6 -1.51 15.66 1.65
CA LYS A 6 -2.43 14.63 1.12
C LYS A 6 -1.91 13.89 -0.10
N ARG A 7 -0.60 13.75 -0.28
CA ARG A 7 -0.08 12.90 -1.35
C ARG A 7 -0.47 11.44 -1.07
N PRO A 8 -1.04 10.71 -2.04
CA PRO A 8 -1.21 9.27 -1.93
C PRO A 8 0.14 8.63 -1.58
N GLY A 9 0.19 7.83 -0.51
CA GLY A 9 1.44 7.23 -0.03
C GLY A 9 2.10 7.92 1.16
N SER A 10 1.52 8.99 1.74
CA SER A 10 2.00 9.59 2.98
C SER A 10 1.24 9.03 4.19
N TYR A 11 1.94 8.80 5.34
CA TYR A 11 1.28 8.44 6.61
C TYR A 11 0.20 9.45 7.01
N LYS A 12 0.33 10.71 6.62
CA LYS A 12 -0.65 11.78 6.87
C LYS A 12 -2.01 11.52 6.21
N SER A 13 -2.09 10.64 5.21
CA SER A 13 -3.34 10.21 4.59
C SER A 13 -4.06 9.09 5.36
N LEU A 14 -3.38 8.45 6.34
CA LEU A 14 -3.98 7.43 7.17
C LEU A 14 -4.99 8.02 8.15
N LYS A 15 -6.23 7.55 8.13
CA LYS A 15 -7.26 7.97 9.08
C LYS A 15 -6.84 7.72 10.54
N ALA A 16 -6.13 6.62 10.81
CA ALA A 16 -5.61 6.30 12.14
C ALA A 16 -4.61 7.37 12.62
N TYR A 17 -3.71 7.84 11.74
CA TYR A 17 -2.80 8.93 12.04
C TYR A 17 -3.56 10.24 12.31
N GLN A 18 -4.45 10.64 11.41
CA GLN A 18 -5.23 11.89 11.55
C GLN A 18 -6.01 11.92 12.87
N LYS A 19 -6.64 10.79 13.24
CA LYS A 19 -7.34 10.67 14.53
C LYS A 19 -6.39 10.69 15.72
N SER A 20 -5.24 10.06 15.64
CA SER A 20 -4.23 10.11 16.71
C SER A 20 -3.64 11.50 16.90
N GLU A 21 -3.55 12.29 15.83
CA GLU A 21 -3.18 13.72 15.89
C GLU A 21 -4.24 14.52 16.63
N CYS A 22 -5.54 14.27 16.35
CA CYS A 22 -6.64 14.88 17.11
C CYS A 22 -6.59 14.50 18.61
N VAL A 23 -6.35 13.21 18.91
CA VAL A 23 -6.17 12.73 20.30
C VAL A 23 -5.03 13.47 20.99
N TYR A 24 -3.86 13.56 20.31
CA TYR A 24 -2.70 14.27 20.86
C TYR A 24 -3.01 15.73 21.19
N ASP A 25 -3.66 16.45 20.29
CA ASP A 25 -3.95 17.89 20.49
C ASP A 25 -5.03 18.13 21.55
N ILE A 26 -6.05 17.26 21.62
CA ILE A 26 -7.05 17.27 22.71
C ILE A 26 -6.35 17.02 24.06
N THR A 27 -5.48 16.02 24.12
CA THR A 27 -4.74 15.68 25.34
C THR A 27 -3.80 16.81 25.76
N TYR A 28 -3.10 17.41 24.80
CA TYR A 28 -2.24 18.55 25.07
C TYR A 28 -3.03 19.71 25.70
N TYR A 29 -4.19 20.08 25.09
CA TYR A 29 -5.07 21.11 25.63
C TYR A 29 -5.57 20.75 27.02
N PHE A 30 -6.03 19.50 27.23
CA PHE A 30 -6.55 19.03 28.52
C PHE A 30 -5.51 19.15 29.62
N VAL A 31 -4.30 18.65 29.37
CA VAL A 31 -3.20 18.70 30.34
C VAL A 31 -2.81 20.13 30.69
N GLU A 32 -2.76 21.03 29.71
CA GLU A 32 -2.41 22.44 29.93
C GLU A 32 -3.45 23.20 30.80
N HIS A 33 -4.71 22.83 30.71
CA HIS A 33 -5.78 23.61 31.32
C HIS A 33 -6.33 23.00 32.62
N PHE A 34 -6.20 21.72 32.83
CA PHE A 34 -6.87 20.99 33.91
C PHE A 34 -5.95 20.17 34.82
N LEU A 35 -4.67 19.99 34.47
CA LEU A 35 -3.73 19.25 35.30
C LEU A 35 -2.59 20.16 35.80
N ASP A 36 -2.12 19.90 37.03
CA ASP A 36 -0.97 20.61 37.61
C ASP A 36 0.33 19.90 37.21
N ARG A 37 0.99 20.39 36.17
CA ARG A 37 2.28 19.84 35.67
C ARG A 37 3.40 19.83 36.72
N GLY A 38 3.30 20.65 37.76
CA GLY A 38 4.36 20.73 38.79
C GLY A 38 4.26 19.63 39.82
N HIS A 39 3.09 19.05 40.02
CA HIS A 39 2.80 18.10 41.09
C HIS A 39 2.13 16.80 40.63
N ASP A 40 1.54 16.78 39.43
CA ASP A 40 0.82 15.63 38.93
C ASP A 40 1.60 14.94 37.79
N ARG A 41 2.16 13.76 38.11
CA ARG A 41 2.86 12.93 37.11
C ARG A 41 1.93 12.41 36.02
N THR A 42 0.61 12.39 36.26
CA THR A 42 -0.39 11.98 35.26
C THR A 42 -0.36 12.89 34.05
N ALA A 43 -0.08 14.17 34.24
CA ALA A 43 0.06 15.13 33.14
C ALA A 43 1.12 14.70 32.13
N ASP A 44 2.31 14.34 32.59
CA ASP A 44 3.41 13.88 31.75
C ASP A 44 3.09 12.50 31.12
N GLN A 45 2.46 11.60 31.87
CA GLN A 45 2.08 10.26 31.40
C GLN A 45 1.06 10.33 30.27
N MET A 46 -0.03 11.11 30.44
CA MET A 46 -1.04 11.32 29.42
C MET A 46 -0.43 11.92 28.13
N GLN A 47 0.41 12.93 28.25
CA GLN A 47 1.07 13.55 27.12
C GLN A 47 2.01 12.56 26.40
N GLN A 48 2.77 11.78 27.17
CA GLN A 48 3.67 10.77 26.63
C GLN A 48 2.90 9.65 25.93
N ALA A 49 1.80 9.18 26.50
CA ALA A 49 0.95 8.14 25.90
C ALA A 49 0.33 8.63 24.58
N ALA A 50 -0.23 9.84 24.55
CA ALA A 50 -0.77 10.44 23.33
C ALA A 50 0.31 10.59 22.25
N ARG A 51 1.50 11.08 22.61
CA ARG A 51 2.65 11.21 21.70
C ARG A 51 3.12 9.88 21.18
N SER A 52 3.29 8.90 22.07
CA SER A 52 3.74 7.54 21.73
C SER A 52 2.77 6.87 20.75
N GLY A 53 1.46 6.96 21.01
CA GLY A 53 0.43 6.45 20.11
C GLY A 53 0.56 7.02 18.69
N LYS A 54 0.65 8.34 18.57
CA LYS A 54 0.85 9.02 17.28
C LYS A 54 2.17 8.66 16.60
N GLN A 55 3.28 8.69 17.34
CA GLN A 55 4.62 8.48 16.79
C GLN A 55 4.83 7.06 16.26
N ASN A 56 4.34 6.04 16.99
CA ASN A 56 4.46 4.66 16.57
C ASN A 56 3.65 4.35 15.29
N ILE A 57 2.57 5.09 15.00
CA ILE A 57 1.86 5.00 13.71
C ILE A 57 2.76 5.50 12.57
N VAL A 58 3.47 6.63 12.77
CA VAL A 58 4.39 7.19 11.76
C VAL A 58 5.54 6.25 11.47
N GLU A 59 6.19 5.77 12.53
CA GLU A 59 7.34 4.85 12.43
C GLU A 59 6.92 3.52 11.77
N GLY A 60 5.79 2.95 12.20
CA GLY A 60 5.25 1.72 11.61
C GLY A 60 4.95 1.87 10.13
N TYR A 61 4.39 3.01 9.73
CA TYR A 61 4.14 3.30 8.32
C TYR A 61 5.45 3.43 7.51
N SER A 62 6.46 4.10 8.07
CA SER A 62 7.76 4.26 7.42
C SER A 62 8.48 2.91 7.26
N ASP A 63 8.31 2.00 8.22
CA ASP A 63 8.89 0.65 8.18
C ASP A 63 8.11 -0.33 7.27
N ALA A 64 6.90 0.02 6.85
CA ALA A 64 6.01 -0.88 6.11
C ALA A 64 6.62 -1.42 4.81
N GLU A 65 7.46 -0.63 4.12
CA GLU A 65 8.18 -1.04 2.89
C GLU A 65 9.37 -1.97 3.18
N GLY A 66 9.93 -1.89 4.39
CA GLY A 66 11.11 -2.65 4.80
C GLY A 66 10.82 -3.90 5.61
N SER A 67 9.77 -3.89 6.43
CA SER A 67 9.43 -4.97 7.36
C SER A 67 7.95 -4.93 7.77
N SER A 68 7.16 -5.89 7.28
CA SER A 68 5.78 -6.08 7.74
C SER A 68 5.69 -6.39 9.25
N ALA A 69 6.69 -7.10 9.79
CA ALA A 69 6.76 -7.41 11.21
C ALA A 69 6.99 -6.15 12.07
N SER A 70 7.86 -5.22 11.64
CA SER A 70 8.05 -3.93 12.32
C SER A 70 6.79 -3.08 12.23
N HIS A 71 6.15 -3.01 11.06
CA HIS A 71 4.88 -2.30 10.88
C HIS A 71 3.81 -2.82 11.84
N HIS A 72 3.61 -4.14 11.90
CA HIS A 72 2.67 -4.77 12.83
C HIS A 72 3.02 -4.42 14.29
N LYS A 73 4.28 -4.66 14.71
CA LYS A 73 4.73 -4.42 16.09
C LYS A 73 4.50 -2.97 16.52
N LEU A 74 4.89 -1.99 15.70
CA LEU A 74 4.73 -0.57 16.01
C LEU A 74 3.26 -0.15 16.05
N THR A 75 2.42 -0.71 15.17
CA THR A 75 0.97 -0.46 15.22
C THR A 75 0.33 -1.01 16.50
N VAL A 76 0.79 -2.19 16.99
CA VAL A 76 0.35 -2.76 18.28
C VAL A 76 0.81 -1.90 19.45
N ILE A 77 2.05 -1.38 19.42
CA ILE A 77 2.55 -0.45 20.47
C ILE A 77 1.73 0.85 20.47
N ALA A 78 1.43 1.40 19.29
CA ALA A 78 0.57 2.59 19.18
C ALA A 78 -0.82 2.36 19.81
N LYS A 79 -1.40 1.17 19.57
CA LYS A 79 -2.67 0.77 20.17
C LYS A 79 -2.56 0.71 21.69
N GLY A 80 -1.53 0.05 22.24
CA GLY A 80 -1.29 -0.05 23.68
C GLY A 80 -1.16 1.32 24.35
N SER A 81 -0.36 2.23 23.76
CA SER A 81 -0.22 3.60 24.28
C SER A 81 -1.54 4.37 24.34
N LEU A 82 -2.43 4.17 23.35
CA LEU A 82 -3.75 4.81 23.38
C LEU A 82 -4.73 4.13 24.34
N GLU A 83 -4.55 2.86 24.64
CA GLU A 83 -5.32 2.14 25.69
C GLU A 83 -4.91 2.64 27.09
N GLU A 84 -3.62 2.86 27.34
CA GLU A 84 -3.12 3.51 28.56
C GLU A 84 -3.73 4.93 28.73
N LEU A 85 -3.70 5.74 27.67
CA LEU A 85 -4.28 7.07 27.68
C LEU A 85 -5.81 7.04 27.94
N LEU A 86 -6.50 6.04 27.42
CA LEU A 86 -7.93 5.84 27.66
C LEU A 86 -8.20 5.63 29.16
N GLU A 87 -7.43 4.78 29.80
CA GLU A 87 -7.52 4.51 31.24
C GLU A 87 -7.23 5.76 32.06
N ASP A 88 -6.21 6.55 31.68
CA ASP A 88 -5.92 7.83 32.36
C ASP A 88 -7.12 8.80 32.35
N TYR A 89 -7.82 8.92 31.20
CA TYR A 89 -9.03 9.75 31.12
C TYR A 89 -10.20 9.19 31.93
N GLU A 90 -10.40 7.87 31.90
CA GLU A 90 -11.44 7.22 32.71
C GLU A 90 -11.17 7.36 34.21
N ASP A 91 -9.90 7.24 34.60
CA ASP A 91 -9.46 7.45 35.98
C ASP A 91 -9.65 8.92 36.42
N TYR A 92 -9.31 9.88 35.53
CA TYR A 92 -9.56 11.29 35.79
C TYR A 92 -11.05 11.55 36.13
N LEU A 93 -11.96 11.10 35.27
CA LEU A 93 -13.40 11.27 35.50
C LEU A 93 -13.84 10.61 36.81
N ARG A 94 -13.36 9.41 37.10
CA ARG A 94 -13.69 8.64 38.32
C ARG A 94 -13.20 9.34 39.60
N VAL A 95 -11.95 9.79 39.61
CA VAL A 95 -11.31 10.42 40.77
C VAL A 95 -11.92 11.78 41.08
N HIS A 96 -12.29 12.53 40.04
CA HIS A 96 -12.94 13.85 40.18
C HIS A 96 -14.45 13.76 40.32
N HIS A 97 -15.04 12.55 40.40
CA HIS A 97 -16.50 12.35 40.54
C HIS A 97 -17.30 12.97 39.37
N LEU A 98 -16.72 12.98 38.16
CA LEU A 98 -17.34 13.51 36.94
C LEU A 98 -18.08 12.40 36.18
N GLU A 99 -19.09 12.76 35.41
CA GLU A 99 -19.89 11.81 34.68
C GLU A 99 -19.15 11.28 33.44
N ARG A 100 -19.04 9.95 33.33
CA ARG A 100 -18.62 9.31 32.09
C ARG A 100 -19.83 9.09 31.18
N TRP A 101 -19.78 9.64 29.95
CA TRP A 101 -20.88 9.50 29.01
C TRP A 101 -20.99 8.05 28.50
N GLY A 102 -22.03 7.36 28.92
CA GLY A 102 -22.37 6.04 28.41
C GLY A 102 -23.00 6.13 27.00
N LEU A 103 -23.19 4.97 26.37
CA LEU A 103 -23.73 4.86 24.99
C LEU A 103 -25.10 5.52 24.80
N LYS A 104 -25.89 5.67 25.88
CA LYS A 104 -27.23 6.31 25.86
C LYS A 104 -27.19 7.79 26.27
N HIS A 105 -26.03 8.31 26.63
CA HIS A 105 -25.92 9.71 27.05
C HIS A 105 -26.17 10.64 25.86
N PRO A 106 -27.01 11.70 25.99
CA PRO A 106 -27.35 12.56 24.85
C PRO A 106 -26.16 13.19 24.15
N LYS A 107 -25.17 13.70 24.92
CA LYS A 107 -23.93 14.27 24.36
C LYS A 107 -23.12 13.23 23.60
N TYR A 108 -23.03 11.97 24.09
CA TYR A 108 -22.36 10.88 23.38
C TYR A 108 -23.01 10.63 22.03
N ILE A 109 -24.35 10.46 22.00
CA ILE A 109 -25.11 10.20 20.77
C ILE A 109 -24.92 11.34 19.77
N ALA A 110 -24.93 12.60 20.23
CA ALA A 110 -24.73 13.75 19.36
C ALA A 110 -23.30 13.83 18.78
N CYS A 111 -22.28 13.45 19.56
CA CYS A 111 -20.88 13.52 19.16
C CYS A 111 -20.49 12.45 18.12
N ILE A 112 -20.99 11.22 18.21
CA ILE A 112 -20.57 10.10 17.37
C ILE A 112 -20.63 10.40 15.86
N PRO A 113 -21.77 10.85 15.28
CA PRO A 113 -21.86 11.10 13.84
C PRO A 113 -20.99 12.27 13.38
N LEU A 114 -20.75 13.25 14.25
CA LEU A 114 -19.86 14.38 13.97
C LEU A 114 -18.40 13.92 13.94
N PHE A 115 -17.97 13.20 14.96
CA PHE A 115 -16.59 12.77 15.10
C PHE A 115 -16.18 11.71 14.06
N GLN A 116 -17.13 10.93 13.53
CA GLN A 116 -16.86 10.03 12.40
C GLN A 116 -16.53 10.76 11.10
N LYS A 117 -17.09 11.97 10.92
CA LYS A 117 -16.88 12.77 9.70
C LYS A 117 -15.61 13.61 9.74
N HIS A 118 -15.17 14.01 10.94
CA HIS A 118 -14.06 14.92 11.11
C HIS A 118 -12.80 14.21 11.61
N ASN A 119 -11.70 14.38 10.87
CA ASN A 119 -10.35 13.87 11.21
C ASN A 119 -9.34 15.02 11.21
N ASP A 120 -9.81 16.24 11.42
CA ASP A 120 -9.02 17.46 11.40
C ASP A 120 -8.85 18.00 12.82
N SER A 121 -7.60 18.15 13.24
CA SER A 121 -7.22 18.63 14.57
C SER A 121 -7.74 20.04 14.86
N GLU A 122 -7.70 20.93 13.88
CA GLU A 122 -8.20 22.30 14.03
C GLU A 122 -9.72 22.35 14.30
N TRP A 123 -10.48 21.42 13.67
CA TRP A 123 -11.90 21.28 13.97
C TRP A 123 -12.12 20.86 15.43
N TYR A 124 -11.36 19.87 15.94
CA TYR A 124 -11.48 19.43 17.33
C TYR A 124 -11.09 20.54 18.32
N ARG A 125 -10.03 21.30 18.02
CA ARG A 125 -9.64 22.45 18.84
C ARG A 125 -10.82 23.39 19.10
N ARG A 126 -11.57 23.74 18.05
CA ARG A 126 -12.77 24.58 18.16
C ARG A 126 -13.89 23.94 18.97
N GLN A 127 -13.96 22.61 18.98
CA GLN A 127 -14.99 21.89 19.73
C GLN A 127 -14.70 21.85 21.24
N ILE A 128 -13.44 21.87 21.64
CA ILE A 128 -13.04 21.75 23.06
C ILE A 128 -12.79 23.08 23.73
N GLU A 129 -12.61 24.14 22.96
CA GLU A 129 -12.35 25.48 23.49
C GLU A 129 -13.52 25.94 24.41
N ASN A 130 -13.18 26.40 25.62
CA ASN A 130 -14.13 26.84 26.65
C ASN A 130 -15.13 25.78 27.16
N ARG A 131 -14.84 24.47 26.96
CA ARG A 131 -15.62 23.41 27.59
C ARG A 131 -15.05 23.02 28.94
N SER A 132 -15.90 22.34 29.74
CA SER A 132 -15.47 21.79 31.02
C SER A 132 -14.47 20.63 30.82
N ASP A 133 -13.69 20.32 31.84
CA ASP A 133 -12.83 19.15 31.95
C ASP A 133 -13.59 17.84 31.68
N GLU A 134 -14.81 17.71 32.28
CA GLU A 134 -15.71 16.57 32.05
C GLU A 134 -16.02 16.39 30.54
N ASP A 135 -16.45 17.50 29.89
CA ASP A 135 -16.80 17.45 28.47
C ASP A 135 -15.59 17.03 27.60
N ILE A 136 -14.41 17.61 27.86
CA ILE A 136 -13.21 17.36 27.09
C ILE A 136 -12.69 15.95 27.32
N ALA A 137 -12.69 15.46 28.57
CA ALA A 137 -12.30 14.09 28.88
C ALA A 137 -13.19 13.08 28.15
N ASN A 138 -14.50 13.28 28.15
CA ASN A 138 -15.43 12.42 27.43
C ASN A 138 -15.28 12.53 25.90
N ILE A 139 -15.00 13.69 25.35
CA ILE A 139 -14.65 13.87 23.92
C ILE A 139 -13.38 13.10 23.59
N ALA A 140 -12.33 13.21 24.40
CA ALA A 140 -11.08 12.46 24.22
C ALA A 140 -11.34 10.95 24.21
N ILE A 141 -12.08 10.43 25.17
CA ILE A 141 -12.46 9.01 25.26
C ILE A 141 -13.15 8.54 23.97
N ILE A 142 -14.09 9.30 23.42
CA ILE A 142 -14.78 8.96 22.17
C ILE A 142 -13.78 8.92 21.01
N VAL A 143 -12.90 9.90 20.86
CA VAL A 143 -11.93 9.98 19.77
C VAL A 143 -10.88 8.88 19.91
N ILE A 144 -10.45 8.54 21.13
CA ILE A 144 -9.55 7.41 21.39
C ILE A 144 -10.20 6.09 20.95
N HIS A 145 -11.45 5.83 21.32
CA HIS A 145 -12.17 4.63 20.87
C HIS A 145 -12.25 4.52 19.35
N GLN A 146 -12.50 5.64 18.65
CA GLN A 146 -12.49 5.66 17.18
C GLN A 146 -11.09 5.36 16.61
N THR A 147 -10.05 5.91 17.24
CA THR A 147 -8.66 5.67 16.82
C THR A 147 -8.27 4.21 17.03
N LEU A 148 -8.63 3.63 18.18
CA LEU A 148 -8.41 2.21 18.48
C LEU A 148 -9.12 1.29 17.48
N ALA A 149 -10.34 1.62 17.08
CA ALA A 149 -11.06 0.86 16.04
C ALA A 149 -10.32 0.91 14.68
N LEU A 150 -9.79 2.09 14.29
CA LEU A 150 -8.99 2.25 13.08
C LEU A 150 -7.67 1.49 13.15
N LEU A 151 -7.02 1.46 14.31
CA LEU A 151 -5.78 0.69 14.51
C LEU A 151 -6.03 -0.83 14.46
N ARG A 152 -7.11 -1.33 15.05
CA ARG A 152 -7.49 -2.75 14.90
C ARG A 152 -7.68 -3.11 13.44
N GLY A 153 -8.44 -2.32 12.68
CA GLY A 153 -8.60 -2.57 11.25
C GLY A 153 -7.31 -2.40 10.42
N LEU A 154 -6.33 -1.65 10.91
CA LEU A 154 -4.99 -1.58 10.30
C LEU A 154 -4.19 -2.85 10.59
N ILE A 155 -4.19 -3.32 11.83
CA ILE A 155 -3.54 -4.58 12.24
C ILE A 155 -4.09 -5.75 11.43
N ASP A 156 -5.43 -5.90 11.35
CA ASP A 156 -6.09 -6.96 10.57
C ASP A 156 -5.68 -6.94 9.09
N ARG A 157 -5.47 -5.75 8.52
CA ARG A 157 -5.00 -5.63 7.12
C ARG A 157 -3.54 -6.02 6.95
N ILE A 158 -2.69 -5.66 7.92
CA ILE A 158 -1.27 -6.05 7.92
C ILE A 158 -1.16 -7.58 8.00
N ASP A 159 -1.91 -8.20 8.90
CA ASP A 159 -1.92 -9.65 9.10
C ASP A 159 -2.44 -10.38 7.86
N ARG A 160 -3.53 -9.90 7.27
CA ARG A 160 -4.06 -10.47 6.03
C ARG A 160 -3.05 -10.38 4.89
N LYS A 161 -2.43 -9.22 4.71
CA LYS A 161 -1.39 -9.05 3.70
C LYS A 161 -0.20 -9.99 3.93
N PHE A 162 0.20 -10.18 5.19
CA PHE A 162 1.26 -11.13 5.53
C PHE A 162 0.88 -12.58 5.19
N LEU A 163 -0.37 -12.99 5.45
CA LEU A 163 -0.85 -14.34 5.12
C LEU A 163 -0.97 -14.56 3.60
N GLU A 164 -1.41 -13.55 2.85
CA GLU A 164 -1.61 -13.66 1.40
C GLU A 164 -0.30 -13.56 0.60
N GLU A 165 0.59 -12.67 0.98
CA GLU A 165 1.79 -12.33 0.20
C GLU A 165 3.09 -12.90 0.80
N GLY A 166 3.03 -13.45 2.01
CA GLY A 166 4.20 -13.82 2.79
C GLY A 166 4.98 -12.62 3.34
N GLY A 167 6.03 -12.90 4.11
CA GLY A 167 6.93 -11.86 4.62
C GLY A 167 7.86 -11.31 3.53
N ILE A 168 8.41 -10.11 3.75
CA ILE A 168 9.34 -9.46 2.80
C ILE A 168 10.54 -10.36 2.46
N LYS A 169 11.00 -11.19 3.41
CA LYS A 169 12.08 -12.17 3.15
C LYS A 169 11.67 -13.21 2.11
N GLU A 170 10.43 -13.70 2.20
CA GLU A 170 9.86 -14.67 1.27
C GLU A 170 9.63 -14.03 -0.11
N GLN A 171 9.05 -12.83 -0.14
CA GLN A 171 8.84 -12.09 -1.38
C GLN A 171 10.17 -11.82 -2.10
N ARG A 172 11.21 -11.39 -1.38
CA ARG A 172 12.56 -11.20 -1.93
C ARG A 172 13.21 -12.52 -2.38
N TYR A 173 12.94 -13.61 -1.70
CA TYR A 173 13.41 -14.93 -2.13
C TYR A 173 12.72 -15.35 -3.43
N GLN A 174 11.40 -15.27 -3.50
CA GLN A 174 10.62 -15.57 -4.70
C GLN A 174 11.02 -14.69 -5.89
N ALA A 175 11.17 -13.40 -5.67
CA ALA A 175 11.63 -12.48 -6.72
C ALA A 175 13.00 -12.88 -7.27
N ARG A 176 13.95 -13.30 -6.40
CA ARG A 176 15.26 -13.80 -6.84
C ARG A 176 15.17 -15.12 -7.61
N VAL A 177 14.31 -16.03 -7.19
CA VAL A 177 14.07 -17.30 -7.90
C VAL A 177 13.48 -17.02 -9.28
N ASN A 178 12.45 -16.19 -9.36
CA ASN A 178 11.81 -15.82 -10.61
C ASN A 178 12.78 -15.13 -11.58
N TYR A 179 13.62 -14.22 -11.08
CA TYR A 179 14.66 -13.57 -11.88
C TYR A 179 15.67 -14.55 -12.45
N ARG A 180 16.15 -15.51 -11.63
CA ARG A 180 17.08 -16.57 -12.10
C ARG A 180 16.44 -17.47 -13.14
N ASN A 181 15.18 -17.85 -12.95
CA ASN A 181 14.44 -18.69 -13.89
C ASN A 181 14.25 -17.95 -15.23
N HIS A 182 13.91 -16.66 -15.18
CA HIS A 182 13.79 -15.85 -16.39
C HIS A 182 15.12 -15.73 -17.15
N GLN A 183 16.24 -15.50 -16.45
CA GLN A 183 17.56 -15.49 -17.08
C GLN A 183 17.92 -16.85 -17.72
N ARG A 184 17.61 -17.97 -17.03
CA ARG A 184 17.85 -19.31 -17.56
C ARG A 184 17.02 -19.57 -18.83
N ASN A 185 15.75 -19.19 -18.84
CA ASN A 185 14.88 -19.35 -20.00
C ASN A 185 15.39 -18.50 -21.19
N ASN A 186 15.78 -17.26 -20.96
CA ASN A 186 16.37 -16.42 -22.01
C ASN A 186 17.66 -16.99 -22.59
N GLN A 187 18.50 -17.63 -21.76
CA GLN A 187 19.71 -18.31 -22.24
C GLN A 187 19.39 -19.53 -23.11
N ILE A 188 18.38 -20.32 -22.71
CA ILE A 188 17.91 -21.49 -23.48
C ILE A 188 17.33 -21.03 -24.81
N ASP A 189 16.47 -20.00 -24.82
CA ASP A 189 15.87 -19.46 -26.05
C ASP A 189 16.94 -18.92 -27.01
N ASN A 190 17.94 -18.22 -26.50
CA ASN A 190 19.08 -17.77 -27.30
C ASN A 190 19.91 -18.92 -27.88
N GLN A 191 20.12 -20.01 -27.13
CA GLN A 191 20.80 -21.20 -27.62
C GLN A 191 19.98 -21.90 -28.72
N ILE A 192 18.67 -22.03 -28.56
CA ILE A 192 17.77 -22.63 -29.56
C ILE A 192 17.78 -21.79 -30.85
N ASN A 193 17.66 -20.46 -30.72
CA ASN A 193 17.67 -19.57 -31.88
C ASN A 193 19.02 -19.60 -32.63
N ASN A 194 20.15 -19.65 -31.89
CA ASN A 194 21.46 -19.81 -32.51
C ASN A 194 21.59 -21.15 -33.25
N GLN A 195 21.08 -22.27 -32.68
CA GLN A 195 21.09 -23.56 -33.34
C GLN A 195 20.21 -23.60 -34.59
N ARG A 196 19.05 -22.93 -34.58
CA ARG A 196 18.16 -22.76 -35.74
C ARG A 196 18.86 -21.96 -36.85
N GLY A 197 19.46 -20.83 -36.52
CA GLY A 197 20.20 -20.01 -37.49
C GLY A 197 21.41 -20.74 -38.12
N VAL A 198 22.09 -21.61 -37.36
CA VAL A 198 23.17 -22.44 -37.87
C VAL A 198 22.64 -23.55 -38.82
N ARG A 199 21.48 -24.14 -38.55
CA ARG A 199 20.85 -25.13 -39.44
C ARG A 199 20.38 -24.50 -40.75
N GLU A 200 19.69 -23.36 -40.69
CA GLU A 200 19.25 -22.61 -41.89
C GLU A 200 20.44 -22.14 -42.74
N SER A 201 21.57 -21.78 -42.14
CA SER A 201 22.78 -21.42 -42.87
C SER A 201 23.49 -22.62 -43.50
N ARG A 202 23.37 -23.82 -42.96
CA ARG A 202 23.87 -25.06 -43.56
C ARG A 202 23.02 -25.49 -44.74
N ASP A 203 21.70 -25.54 -44.58
CA ASP A 203 20.76 -25.88 -45.65
C ASP A 203 20.89 -24.91 -46.84
N SER A 204 21.12 -23.64 -46.57
CA SER A 204 21.34 -22.61 -47.60
C SER A 204 22.70 -22.80 -48.33
N ARG A 205 23.70 -23.43 -47.73
CA ARG A 205 24.98 -23.74 -48.36
C ARG A 205 24.91 -25.02 -49.20
N GLU A 206 24.21 -26.06 -48.74
CA GLU A 206 24.02 -27.30 -49.51
C GLU A 206 23.25 -27.06 -50.82
N ILE A 207 22.30 -26.12 -50.84
CA ILE A 207 21.56 -25.72 -52.05
C ILE A 207 22.46 -25.00 -53.08
N ARG A 208 23.61 -24.42 -52.69
CA ARG A 208 24.53 -23.70 -53.57
C ARG A 208 25.65 -24.54 -54.16
N GLU A 209 25.85 -25.76 -53.69
CA GLU A 209 26.96 -26.65 -54.14
C GLU A 209 26.59 -27.64 -55.25
N PHE A 210 25.36 -27.60 -55.79
CA PHE A 210 25.04 -28.38 -56.99
C PHE A 210 25.34 -27.57 -58.27
N PRO A 211 26.42 -27.89 -59.02
CA PRO A 211 26.68 -27.26 -60.31
C PRO A 211 25.54 -27.58 -61.26
N ASN A 212 25.14 -26.61 -62.08
CA ASN A 212 24.19 -26.79 -63.17
C ASN A 212 24.69 -27.91 -64.10
N ASP A 213 24.05 -29.08 -64.05
CA ASP A 213 24.27 -30.19 -64.95
C ASP A 213 23.47 -29.90 -66.24
N PRO A 214 24.13 -29.66 -67.41
CA PRO A 214 23.43 -29.32 -68.62
C PRO A 214 22.66 -30.51 -69.25
N ASN A 215 22.73 -31.71 -68.67
CA ASN A 215 22.08 -32.97 -69.19
C ASN A 215 20.87 -33.40 -68.33
N ARG A 216 20.28 -32.53 -67.50
CA ARG A 216 19.16 -32.92 -66.64
C ARG A 216 17.87 -32.96 -67.47
N PRO A 217 17.12 -34.09 -67.55
CA PRO A 217 15.87 -34.12 -68.29
C PRO A 217 14.80 -33.22 -67.65
N ASN A 218 14.04 -32.52 -68.49
CA ASN A 218 12.96 -31.61 -68.12
C ASN A 218 11.91 -32.37 -67.30
N ASN A 219 11.71 -32.00 -66.05
CA ASN A 219 10.64 -32.55 -65.21
C ASN A 219 9.38 -31.72 -65.38
N PRO A 220 8.28 -32.22 -65.90
CA PRO A 220 7.06 -31.50 -66.21
C PRO A 220 6.25 -31.05 -64.95
N ASN A 221 6.67 -31.46 -63.73
CA ASN A 221 5.98 -31.18 -62.49
C ASN A 221 6.69 -30.15 -61.59
N ARG A 222 7.48 -29.23 -62.17
CA ARG A 222 8.11 -28.16 -61.40
C ARG A 222 7.08 -27.06 -61.08
N PRO A 223 6.86 -26.65 -59.84
CA PRO A 223 6.02 -25.50 -59.54
C PRO A 223 6.66 -24.22 -60.13
N ASN A 224 5.84 -23.36 -60.73
CA ASN A 224 6.25 -22.09 -61.38
C ASN A 224 7.03 -21.20 -60.38
N ASP A 225 8.27 -20.93 -60.70
CA ASP A 225 9.06 -19.89 -59.98
C ASP A 225 8.74 -18.53 -60.62
N PRO A 226 8.23 -17.53 -59.84
CA PRO A 226 7.86 -16.24 -60.34
C PRO A 226 9.03 -15.41 -60.91
N ASN A 227 10.28 -15.88 -60.75
CA ASN A 227 11.48 -15.18 -61.21
C ASN A 227 12.22 -15.94 -62.34
N ASP A 228 11.62 -16.92 -63.01
CA ASP A 228 12.25 -17.66 -64.10
C ASP A 228 12.15 -16.83 -65.39
N PRO A 229 13.27 -16.32 -65.98
CA PRO A 229 13.26 -15.51 -67.18
C PRO A 229 12.83 -16.27 -68.44
N ASN A 230 12.70 -17.61 -68.41
CA ASN A 230 12.28 -18.46 -69.54
C ASN A 230 10.91 -19.14 -69.30
N GLY A 231 10.14 -18.71 -68.30
CA GLY A 231 8.80 -19.27 -68.03
C GLY A 231 7.73 -18.77 -68.98
N PRO A 232 6.67 -19.57 -69.24
CA PRO A 232 5.60 -19.18 -70.15
C PRO A 232 4.83 -17.94 -69.65
N THR A 233 4.65 -16.97 -70.53
CA THR A 233 3.91 -15.73 -70.28
C THR A 233 2.46 -16.02 -69.92
N PRO A 234 1.91 -15.47 -68.79
CA PRO A 234 0.52 -15.70 -68.41
C PRO A 234 -0.46 -15.01 -69.38
N PRO A 235 -1.68 -15.57 -69.61
CA PRO A 235 -2.66 -15.00 -70.51
C PRO A 235 -3.21 -13.68 -69.98
N ASN A 236 -3.31 -12.68 -70.87
CA ASN A 236 -3.80 -11.34 -70.65
C ASN A 236 -5.33 -11.38 -70.40
N ASN A 237 -5.77 -11.21 -69.21
CA ASN A 237 -7.20 -11.09 -68.84
C ASN A 237 -7.58 -9.63 -68.72
N SER A 238 -7.87 -9.01 -69.87
CA SER A 238 -8.57 -7.73 -69.93
C SER A 238 -10.06 -7.95 -69.67
N LYS A 239 -10.60 -7.53 -68.56
CA LYS A 239 -12.03 -7.40 -68.32
C LYS A 239 -12.52 -6.09 -68.90
N PRO A 240 -13.70 -6.08 -69.62
CA PRO A 240 -14.39 -4.84 -70.00
C PRO A 240 -15.21 -4.29 -68.85
N HIS A 241 -15.20 -2.98 -68.74
CA HIS A 241 -16.13 -2.22 -67.91
C HIS A 241 -17.58 -2.36 -68.41
N SER A 242 -18.49 -2.55 -67.50
CA SER A 242 -19.88 -2.09 -67.53
C SER A 242 -20.34 -1.87 -66.13
#